data_f0023aa3390e1ddd5ba8aed68c7f704b
#
_entry.id   f0023aa3390e1ddd5ba8aed68c7f704b
#
_cell.length_a   1.000
_cell.length_b   1.000
_cell.length_c   1.000
_cell.angle_alpha   90.00
_cell.angle_beta   90.00
_cell.angle_gamma   90.00
#
_symmetry.space_group_name_H-M   'P 1'
#
loop_
_entity.id
_entity.type
_entity.pdbx_description
1 polymer ?
#
loop_
_entity_poly.entity_id
_entity_poly.type
_entity_poly.pdbx_seq_one_letter_code
_entity_poly.pdbx_strand_id
1 'polypeptide(L)'
;MIYNDSQKKAVMHTTGPMMVLAGPGSGKTAVITGRTCQLVTSGISASRILVVTFTRAAAKEMKERYLKAMGKTSTQVTFGTFHGVFYAILRHTYRMSGNNILSEEEKKRLMRELVNHYARDLEEEDLEENLAREISTVKNNQIPLEHYYSACMPQEKFREIYEAYEKWRKENKKLDFDDLMVQCKRLFLERPEVLRAWQHKFQYILIDEFQDISPVQYEIVRMLARPENNLFIVGDDDQSIYRFR
;
A
#
# COMPACT_ATOMS: atom_id res chain seq x y z
N MET A 1 9.36 -17.58 -21.52
CA MET A 1 9.35 -16.11 -21.85
C MET A 1 10.70 -15.75 -22.47
N ILE A 2 10.69 -14.96 -23.52
CA ILE A 2 11.92 -14.43 -24.14
C ILE A 2 12.15 -13.05 -23.52
N TYR A 3 13.28 -12.87 -22.82
CA TYR A 3 13.69 -11.60 -22.23
C TYR A 3 14.79 -10.96 -23.06
N ASN A 4 14.77 -9.64 -23.20
CA ASN A 4 15.92 -8.88 -23.69
C ASN A 4 17.03 -8.84 -22.61
N ASP A 5 18.20 -8.29 -22.93
CA ASP A 5 19.37 -8.34 -22.04
C ASP A 5 19.15 -7.55 -20.74
N SER A 6 18.48 -6.41 -20.80
CA SER A 6 18.14 -5.62 -19.59
C SER A 6 17.14 -6.35 -18.69
N GLN A 7 16.11 -6.95 -19.28
CA GLN A 7 15.14 -7.76 -18.55
C GLN A 7 15.82 -9.01 -17.93
N LYS A 8 16.73 -9.67 -18.66
CA LYS A 8 17.51 -10.80 -18.13
C LYS A 8 18.33 -10.39 -16.92
N LYS A 9 19.03 -9.24 -16.97
CA LYS A 9 19.79 -8.72 -15.84
C LYS A 9 18.87 -8.50 -14.62
N ALA A 10 17.69 -7.90 -14.81
CA ALA A 10 16.74 -7.67 -13.75
C ALA A 10 16.18 -8.97 -13.16
N VAL A 11 15.81 -9.95 -13.99
CA VAL A 11 15.31 -11.26 -13.57
C VAL A 11 16.37 -12.03 -12.79
N MET A 12 17.63 -12.00 -13.24
CA MET A 12 18.76 -12.77 -12.68
C MET A 12 19.42 -12.09 -11.48
N HIS A 13 19.07 -10.85 -11.15
CA HIS A 13 19.59 -10.18 -9.95
C HIS A 13 19.30 -11.03 -8.71
N THR A 14 20.29 -11.28 -7.84
CA THR A 14 20.16 -12.21 -6.72
C THR A 14 19.79 -11.53 -5.41
N THR A 15 20.68 -10.71 -4.88
CA THR A 15 20.58 -10.12 -3.54
C THR A 15 20.83 -8.62 -3.59
N GLY A 16 20.32 -7.92 -2.58
CA GLY A 16 20.42 -6.46 -2.46
C GLY A 16 19.31 -5.70 -3.21
N PRO A 17 19.30 -4.38 -3.11
CA PRO A 17 18.28 -3.55 -3.72
C PRO A 17 18.47 -3.44 -5.23
N MET A 18 17.38 -3.41 -5.99
CA MET A 18 17.37 -3.12 -7.41
C MET A 18 16.16 -2.28 -7.77
N MET A 19 16.39 -1.24 -8.56
CA MET A 19 15.36 -0.44 -9.21
C MET A 19 15.37 -0.72 -10.71
N VAL A 20 14.19 -0.95 -11.27
CA VAL A 20 13.96 -1.12 -12.70
C VAL A 20 13.06 0.00 -13.18
N LEU A 21 13.61 0.92 -13.95
CA LEU A 21 12.83 1.96 -14.63
C LEU A 21 12.44 1.45 -16.03
N ALA A 22 11.15 1.48 -16.31
CA ALA A 22 10.62 0.82 -17.49
C ALA A 22 9.30 1.47 -17.92
N GLY A 23 9.28 2.01 -19.13
CA GLY A 23 8.11 2.66 -19.72
C GLY A 23 6.91 1.73 -19.97
N PRO A 24 5.78 2.28 -20.47
CA PRO A 24 4.60 1.51 -20.79
C PRO A 24 4.91 0.36 -21.79
N GLY A 25 4.30 -0.80 -21.58
CA GLY A 25 4.47 -1.94 -22.48
C GLY A 25 5.86 -2.61 -22.45
N SER A 26 6.82 -2.13 -21.66
CA SER A 26 8.17 -2.67 -21.53
C SER A 26 8.26 -4.07 -20.89
N GLY A 27 7.14 -4.60 -20.41
CA GLY A 27 7.08 -5.91 -19.77
C GLY A 27 7.40 -5.91 -18.27
N LYS A 28 7.15 -4.82 -17.54
CA LYS A 28 7.32 -4.70 -16.07
C LYS A 28 6.81 -5.93 -15.31
N THR A 29 5.56 -6.30 -15.53
CA THR A 29 4.93 -7.47 -14.89
C THR A 29 5.61 -8.80 -15.27
N ALA A 30 6.11 -8.92 -16.50
CA ALA A 30 6.85 -10.11 -16.92
C ALA A 30 8.20 -10.23 -16.20
N VAL A 31 8.88 -9.12 -15.95
CA VAL A 31 10.14 -9.07 -15.18
C VAL A 31 9.91 -9.47 -13.73
N ILE A 32 8.88 -8.91 -13.05
CA ILE A 32 8.56 -9.27 -11.67
C ILE A 32 8.20 -10.75 -11.57
N THR A 33 7.34 -11.25 -12.47
CA THR A 33 6.96 -12.66 -12.50
C THR A 33 8.17 -13.55 -12.74
N GLY A 34 9.01 -13.22 -13.72
CA GLY A 34 10.21 -13.97 -14.04
C GLY A 34 11.22 -14.00 -12.90
N ARG A 35 11.45 -12.85 -12.24
CA ARG A 35 12.29 -12.78 -11.05
C ARG A 35 11.74 -13.62 -9.90
N THR A 36 10.42 -13.58 -9.66
CA THR A 36 9.80 -14.43 -8.63
C THR A 36 10.03 -15.92 -8.92
N CYS A 37 9.90 -16.34 -10.19
CA CYS A 37 10.22 -17.71 -10.61
C CYS A 37 11.70 -18.02 -10.39
N GLN A 38 12.59 -17.11 -10.79
CA GLN A 38 14.04 -17.29 -10.64
C GLN A 38 14.45 -17.44 -9.18
N LEU A 39 13.94 -16.61 -8.27
CA LEU A 39 14.22 -16.73 -6.84
C LEU A 39 13.85 -18.12 -6.31
N VAL A 40 12.65 -18.60 -6.64
CA VAL A 40 12.20 -19.94 -6.20
C VAL A 40 13.03 -21.06 -6.83
N THR A 41 13.36 -20.98 -8.12
CA THR A 41 14.20 -21.99 -8.80
C THR A 41 15.65 -21.99 -8.30
N SER A 42 16.14 -20.85 -7.79
CA SER A 42 17.45 -20.74 -7.14
C SER A 42 17.46 -21.23 -5.69
N GLY A 43 16.34 -21.82 -5.20
CA GLY A 43 16.28 -22.43 -3.86
C GLY A 43 15.74 -21.50 -2.77
N ILE A 44 15.33 -20.28 -3.08
CA ILE A 44 14.69 -19.41 -2.09
C ILE A 44 13.29 -19.96 -1.77
N SER A 45 12.99 -20.11 -0.48
CA SER A 45 11.66 -20.56 -0.06
C SER A 45 10.58 -19.59 -0.53
N ALA A 46 9.56 -20.11 -1.20
CA ALA A 46 8.44 -19.34 -1.71
C ALA A 46 7.71 -18.53 -0.61
N SER A 47 7.68 -19.04 0.62
CA SER A 47 7.07 -18.34 1.78
C SER A 47 7.80 -17.07 2.21
N ARG A 48 9.07 -16.89 1.77
CA ARG A 48 9.90 -15.72 2.08
C ARG A 48 9.79 -14.60 1.04
N ILE A 49 8.98 -14.80 0.02
CA ILE A 49 8.83 -13.84 -1.07
C ILE A 49 7.48 -13.13 -0.95
N LEU A 50 7.52 -11.80 -0.96
CA LEU A 50 6.37 -10.92 -1.02
C LEU A 50 6.38 -10.14 -2.34
N VAL A 51 5.27 -10.21 -3.08
CA VAL A 51 5.04 -9.42 -4.30
C VAL A 51 3.86 -8.49 -4.03
N VAL A 52 4.09 -7.18 -4.13
CA VAL A 52 3.10 -6.14 -3.83
C VAL A 52 2.80 -5.32 -5.06
N THR A 53 1.52 -5.04 -5.26
CA THR A 53 1.00 -4.13 -6.31
C THR A 53 -0.16 -3.30 -5.76
N PHE A 54 -0.68 -2.35 -6.56
CA PHE A 54 -1.75 -1.45 -6.11
C PHE A 54 -3.13 -2.11 -6.08
N THR A 55 -3.45 -2.98 -7.05
CA THR A 55 -4.80 -3.52 -7.19
C THR A 55 -4.87 -5.01 -6.91
N ARG A 56 -6.01 -5.46 -6.39
CA ARG A 56 -6.28 -6.90 -6.19
C ARG A 56 -6.27 -7.66 -7.51
N ALA A 57 -6.74 -7.03 -8.59
CA ALA A 57 -6.74 -7.62 -9.93
C ALA A 57 -5.31 -7.88 -10.41
N ALA A 58 -4.40 -6.88 -10.31
CA ALA A 58 -3.00 -7.05 -10.67
C ALA A 58 -2.30 -8.12 -9.81
N ALA A 59 -2.54 -8.14 -8.50
CA ALA A 59 -1.98 -9.16 -7.62
C ALA A 59 -2.44 -10.59 -8.02
N LYS A 60 -3.72 -10.74 -8.36
CA LYS A 60 -4.29 -12.01 -8.84
C LYS A 60 -3.67 -12.43 -10.17
N GLU A 61 -3.59 -11.51 -11.12
CA GLU A 61 -3.00 -11.76 -12.44
C GLU A 61 -1.52 -12.16 -12.32
N MET A 62 -0.73 -11.47 -11.51
CA MET A 62 0.68 -11.83 -11.27
C MET A 62 0.80 -13.24 -10.67
N LYS A 63 -0.05 -13.57 -9.71
CA LYS A 63 -0.09 -14.92 -9.12
C LYS A 63 -0.41 -15.97 -10.17
N GLU A 64 -1.41 -15.75 -11.01
CA GLU A 64 -1.80 -16.69 -12.07
C GLU A 64 -0.67 -16.88 -13.11
N ARG A 65 -0.01 -15.78 -13.53
CA ARG A 65 1.14 -15.81 -14.43
C ARG A 65 2.31 -16.59 -13.81
N TYR A 66 2.59 -16.36 -12.53
CA TYR A 66 3.62 -17.11 -11.80
C TYR A 66 3.29 -18.60 -11.73
N LEU A 67 2.07 -18.98 -11.34
CA LEU A 67 1.63 -20.38 -11.25
C LEU A 67 1.74 -21.09 -12.61
N LYS A 68 1.30 -20.44 -13.69
CA LYS A 68 1.43 -20.95 -15.06
C LYS A 68 2.90 -21.14 -15.45
N ALA A 69 3.77 -20.18 -15.16
CA ALA A 69 5.18 -20.25 -15.48
C ALA A 69 5.91 -21.38 -14.71
N MET A 70 5.48 -21.64 -13.47
CA MET A 70 6.05 -22.70 -12.62
C MET A 70 5.40 -24.08 -12.82
N GLY A 71 4.35 -24.18 -13.62
CA GLY A 71 3.56 -25.42 -13.77
C GLY A 71 2.91 -25.88 -12.47
N LYS A 72 2.48 -24.94 -11.61
CA LYS A 72 1.90 -25.23 -10.28
C LYS A 72 0.47 -24.74 -10.18
N THR A 73 -0.32 -25.37 -9.31
CA THR A 73 -1.71 -24.99 -9.01
C THR A 73 -1.84 -24.12 -7.76
N SER A 74 -0.81 -24.11 -6.89
CA SER A 74 -0.77 -23.33 -5.67
C SER A 74 0.66 -22.84 -5.36
N THR A 75 0.77 -21.83 -4.48
CA THR A 75 2.07 -21.28 -4.06
C THR A 75 2.01 -20.73 -2.65
N GLN A 76 3.16 -20.70 -1.98
CA GLN A 76 3.40 -20.01 -0.73
C GLN A 76 3.96 -18.58 -0.93
N VAL A 77 4.28 -18.16 -2.16
CA VAL A 77 4.60 -16.77 -2.45
C VAL A 77 3.40 -15.90 -2.09
N THR A 78 3.63 -14.85 -1.34
CA THR A 78 2.57 -13.89 -1.00
C THR A 78 2.44 -12.87 -2.12
N PHE A 79 1.31 -12.88 -2.81
CA PHE A 79 0.90 -11.83 -3.76
C PHE A 79 -0.22 -11.02 -3.14
N GLY A 80 -0.09 -9.71 -3.10
CA GLY A 80 -1.09 -8.86 -2.47
C GLY A 80 -0.97 -7.39 -2.82
N THR A 81 -1.86 -6.59 -2.22
CA THR A 81 -1.78 -5.13 -2.25
C THR A 81 -1.16 -4.61 -0.95
N PHE A 82 -0.65 -3.37 -0.96
CA PHE A 82 -0.15 -2.72 0.26
C PHE A 82 -1.17 -2.81 1.40
N HIS A 83 -2.40 -2.39 1.15
CA HIS A 83 -3.48 -2.46 2.14
C HIS A 83 -3.74 -3.89 2.65
N GLY A 84 -3.78 -4.87 1.73
CA GLY A 84 -4.00 -6.27 2.09
C GLY A 84 -2.91 -6.83 2.98
N VAL A 85 -1.64 -6.52 2.68
CA VAL A 85 -0.48 -6.96 3.47
C VAL A 85 -0.47 -6.28 4.84
N PHE A 86 -0.64 -4.96 4.88
CA PHE A 86 -0.61 -4.21 6.15
C PHE A 86 -1.80 -4.58 7.05
N TYR A 87 -2.98 -4.77 6.46
CA TYR A 87 -4.12 -5.31 7.20
C TYR A 87 -3.83 -6.70 7.77
N ALA A 88 -3.20 -7.60 7.01
CA ALA A 88 -2.84 -8.92 7.50
C ALA A 88 -1.85 -8.85 8.68
N ILE A 89 -0.89 -7.92 8.65
CA ILE A 89 0.04 -7.65 9.74
C ILE A 89 -0.72 -7.18 11.01
N LEU A 90 -1.56 -6.17 10.88
CA LEU A 90 -2.36 -5.64 11.98
C LEU A 90 -3.33 -6.67 12.54
N ARG A 91 -4.03 -7.39 11.66
CA ARG A 91 -4.96 -8.45 12.05
C ARG A 91 -4.28 -9.55 12.85
N HIS A 92 -3.09 -9.98 12.42
CA HIS A 92 -2.32 -11.00 13.12
C HIS A 92 -1.91 -10.54 14.53
N THR A 93 -1.52 -9.27 14.65
CA THR A 93 -1.01 -8.71 15.90
C THR A 93 -2.12 -8.35 16.89
N TYR A 94 -3.18 -7.70 16.41
CA TYR A 94 -4.27 -7.15 17.25
C TYR A 94 -5.53 -8.01 17.25
N ARG A 95 -5.53 -9.16 16.56
CA ARG A 95 -6.70 -10.05 16.39
C ARG A 95 -7.94 -9.32 15.85
N MET A 96 -7.71 -8.37 14.94
CA MET A 96 -8.78 -7.57 14.33
C MET A 96 -9.67 -8.42 13.43
N SER A 97 -10.94 -8.04 13.35
CA SER A 97 -11.94 -8.60 12.42
C SER A 97 -12.22 -7.63 11.26
N GLY A 98 -12.89 -8.12 10.20
CA GLY A 98 -13.33 -7.26 9.09
C GLY A 98 -14.24 -6.11 9.52
N ASN A 99 -14.99 -6.28 10.61
CA ASN A 99 -15.89 -5.25 11.17
C ASN A 99 -15.15 -4.02 11.71
N ASN A 100 -13.83 -4.11 11.93
CA ASN A 100 -13.02 -2.98 12.33
C ASN A 100 -12.61 -2.08 11.15
N ILE A 101 -12.89 -2.48 9.91
CA ILE A 101 -12.61 -1.65 8.73
C ILE A 101 -13.85 -0.83 8.39
N LEU A 102 -13.66 0.47 8.21
CA LEU A 102 -14.68 1.37 7.72
C LEU A 102 -14.92 1.08 6.24
N SER A 103 -16.14 0.64 5.90
CA SER A 103 -16.51 0.39 4.50
C SER A 103 -16.68 1.71 3.74
N GLU A 104 -16.59 1.67 2.42
CA GLU A 104 -16.81 2.86 1.57
C GLU A 104 -18.20 3.45 1.77
N GLU A 105 -19.22 2.59 1.95
CA GLU A 105 -20.60 3.04 2.22
C GLU A 105 -20.72 3.73 3.58
N GLU A 106 -20.09 3.15 4.62
CA GLU A 106 -20.03 3.78 5.96
C GLU A 106 -19.28 5.10 5.91
N LYS A 107 -18.15 5.16 5.17
CA LYS A 107 -17.35 6.38 5.00
C LYS A 107 -18.16 7.48 4.30
N LYS A 108 -18.82 7.16 3.18
CA LYS A 108 -19.69 8.11 2.46
C LYS A 108 -20.81 8.64 3.34
N ARG A 109 -21.49 7.76 4.08
CA ARG A 109 -22.54 8.18 5.01
C ARG A 109 -22.01 9.15 6.08
N LEU A 110 -20.88 8.79 6.69
CA LEU A 110 -20.24 9.63 7.70
C LEU A 110 -19.82 10.99 7.13
N MET A 111 -19.21 11.03 5.93
CA MET A 111 -18.87 12.30 5.28
C MET A 111 -20.10 13.17 5.06
N ARG A 112 -21.19 12.59 4.57
CA ARG A 112 -22.46 13.32 4.40
C ARG A 112 -23.01 13.88 5.71
N GLU A 113 -22.99 13.10 6.79
CA GLU A 113 -23.42 13.55 8.12
C GLU A 113 -22.57 14.71 8.62
N LEU A 114 -21.24 14.64 8.45
CA LEU A 114 -20.31 15.68 8.86
C LEU A 114 -20.48 16.96 8.04
N VAL A 115 -20.57 16.85 6.72
CA VAL A 115 -20.80 18.01 5.83
C VAL A 115 -22.14 18.69 6.18
N ASN A 116 -23.22 17.92 6.37
CA ASN A 116 -24.52 18.46 6.75
C ASN A 116 -24.51 19.15 8.13
N HIS A 117 -23.64 18.74 9.03
CA HIS A 117 -23.57 19.32 10.38
C HIS A 117 -22.67 20.57 10.40
N TYR A 118 -21.49 20.53 9.77
CA TYR A 118 -20.47 21.56 9.91
C TYR A 118 -20.37 22.52 8.72
N ALA A 119 -20.82 22.11 7.53
CA ALA A 119 -20.59 22.81 6.28
C ALA A 119 -21.85 22.96 5.40
N ARG A 120 -23.04 22.94 6.01
CA ARG A 120 -24.33 23.00 5.30
C ARG A 120 -24.51 24.29 4.47
N ASP A 121 -23.81 25.33 4.84
CA ASP A 121 -23.83 26.64 4.18
C ASP A 121 -22.87 26.73 2.98
N LEU A 122 -22.11 25.71 2.70
CA LEU A 122 -21.21 25.64 1.54
C LEU A 122 -21.94 24.97 0.37
N GLU A 123 -22.09 25.69 -0.73
CA GLU A 123 -22.67 25.20 -1.98
C GLU A 123 -21.54 24.76 -2.95
N GLU A 124 -20.75 23.77 -2.59
CA GLU A 124 -19.73 23.19 -3.46
C GLU A 124 -20.17 21.83 -4.01
N GLU A 125 -19.98 21.65 -5.33
CA GLU A 125 -20.18 20.36 -5.97
C GLU A 125 -19.14 19.35 -5.43
N ASP A 126 -19.58 18.11 -5.17
CA ASP A 126 -18.74 17.00 -4.69
C ASP A 126 -17.98 17.26 -3.38
N LEU A 127 -18.49 18.17 -2.51
CA LEU A 127 -17.84 18.54 -1.25
C LEU A 127 -17.49 17.32 -0.38
N GLU A 128 -18.38 16.31 -0.31
CA GLU A 128 -18.16 15.07 0.45
C GLU A 128 -16.94 14.29 -0.08
N GLU A 129 -16.79 14.22 -1.41
CA GLU A 129 -15.68 13.49 -2.05
C GLU A 129 -14.38 14.28 -1.94
N ASN A 130 -14.42 15.60 -2.11
CA ASN A 130 -13.27 16.48 -1.94
C ASN A 130 -12.74 16.42 -0.52
N LEU A 131 -13.62 16.52 0.48
CA LEU A 131 -13.31 16.40 1.88
C LEU A 131 -12.66 15.03 2.20
N ALA A 132 -13.23 13.92 1.70
CA ALA A 132 -12.69 12.59 1.90
C ALA A 132 -11.28 12.44 1.31
N ARG A 133 -11.00 13.06 0.14
CA ARG A 133 -9.66 13.09 -0.47
C ARG A 133 -8.67 13.92 0.37
N GLU A 134 -9.11 15.08 0.87
CA GLU A 134 -8.26 15.93 1.70
C GLU A 134 -7.89 15.24 3.02
N ILE A 135 -8.84 14.59 3.69
CA ILE A 135 -8.58 13.78 4.89
C ILE A 135 -7.56 12.69 4.58
N SER A 136 -7.72 11.96 3.46
CA SER A 136 -6.75 10.96 3.01
C SER A 136 -5.38 11.56 2.76
N THR A 137 -5.30 12.75 2.14
CA THR A 137 -4.05 13.46 1.89
C THR A 137 -3.31 13.81 3.18
N VAL A 138 -4.03 14.38 4.16
CA VAL A 138 -3.46 14.71 5.47
C VAL A 138 -2.89 13.46 6.15
N LYS A 139 -3.64 12.35 6.14
CA LYS A 139 -3.24 11.09 6.80
C LYS A 139 -2.06 10.41 6.10
N ASN A 140 -2.13 10.26 4.78
CA ASN A 140 -1.09 9.55 4.01
C ASN A 140 0.25 10.29 3.97
N ASN A 141 0.21 11.62 3.98
CA ASN A 141 1.43 12.44 4.02
C ASN A 141 1.84 12.82 5.45
N GLN A 142 1.07 12.40 6.47
CA GLN A 142 1.30 12.71 7.87
C GLN A 142 1.48 14.21 8.12
N ILE A 143 0.66 15.03 7.45
CA ILE A 143 0.72 16.49 7.56
C ILE A 143 0.11 16.91 8.90
N PRO A 144 0.82 17.67 9.75
CA PRO A 144 0.22 18.25 10.94
C PRO A 144 -0.98 19.12 10.56
N LEU A 145 -2.11 18.94 11.25
CA LEU A 145 -3.37 19.58 10.87
C LEU A 145 -3.28 21.12 10.88
N GLU A 146 -2.41 21.67 11.73
CA GLU A 146 -2.10 23.12 11.78
C GLU A 146 -1.42 23.65 10.52
N HIS A 147 -0.77 22.78 9.73
CA HIS A 147 -0.05 23.13 8.50
C HIS A 147 -0.82 22.75 7.23
N TYR A 148 -2.02 22.20 7.36
CA TYR A 148 -2.85 21.85 6.21
C TYR A 148 -3.88 22.93 5.94
N TYR A 149 -3.98 23.36 4.69
CA TYR A 149 -4.97 24.32 4.20
C TYR A 149 -5.88 23.63 3.21
N SER A 150 -7.17 23.53 3.57
CA SER A 150 -8.18 22.92 2.71
C SER A 150 -8.41 23.76 1.45
N ALA A 151 -8.58 23.09 0.31
CA ALA A 151 -8.95 23.74 -0.94
C ALA A 151 -10.49 23.85 -1.12
N CYS A 152 -11.26 23.04 -0.38
CA CYS A 152 -12.70 22.95 -0.55
C CYS A 152 -13.52 23.68 0.55
N MET A 153 -12.87 24.18 1.60
CA MET A 153 -13.57 24.89 2.68
C MET A 153 -12.63 25.74 3.56
N PRO A 154 -13.19 26.68 4.37
CA PRO A 154 -12.42 27.40 5.37
C PRO A 154 -11.68 26.47 6.33
N GLN A 155 -10.44 26.81 6.67
CA GLN A 155 -9.55 25.96 7.45
C GLN A 155 -10.13 25.54 8.82
N GLU A 156 -10.83 26.43 9.48
CA GLU A 156 -11.45 26.14 10.78
C GLU A 156 -12.50 25.03 10.65
N LYS A 157 -13.37 25.12 9.63
CA LYS A 157 -14.37 24.10 9.35
C LYS A 157 -13.74 22.74 9.00
N PHE A 158 -12.68 22.76 8.19
CA PHE A 158 -11.96 21.53 7.86
C PHE A 158 -11.39 20.85 9.12
N ARG A 159 -10.81 21.64 10.02
CA ARG A 159 -10.27 21.10 11.29
C ARG A 159 -11.38 20.49 12.15
N GLU A 160 -12.48 21.19 12.33
CA GLU A 160 -13.64 20.68 13.10
C GLU A 160 -14.15 19.37 12.52
N ILE A 161 -14.30 19.28 11.19
CA ILE A 161 -14.76 18.05 10.53
C ILE A 161 -13.72 16.94 10.66
N TYR A 162 -12.44 17.23 10.47
CA TYR A 162 -11.37 16.25 10.62
C TYR A 162 -11.33 15.66 12.03
N GLU A 163 -11.42 16.51 13.06
CA GLU A 163 -11.46 16.09 14.45
C GLU A 163 -12.72 15.27 14.78
N ALA A 164 -13.88 15.68 14.27
CA ALA A 164 -15.13 14.95 14.44
C ALA A 164 -15.07 13.57 13.76
N TYR A 165 -14.48 13.48 12.53
CA TYR A 165 -14.24 12.24 11.83
C TYR A 165 -13.35 11.30 12.63
N GLU A 166 -12.21 11.78 13.11
CA GLU A 166 -11.27 11.00 13.89
C GLU A 166 -11.87 10.55 15.24
N LYS A 167 -12.66 11.40 15.88
CA LYS A 167 -13.39 11.08 17.12
C LYS A 167 -14.39 9.96 16.88
N TRP A 168 -15.27 10.11 15.90
CA TRP A 168 -16.28 9.10 15.56
C TRP A 168 -15.62 7.75 15.27
N ARG A 169 -14.57 7.76 14.48
CA ARG A 169 -13.82 6.55 14.08
C ARG A 169 -13.25 5.83 15.32
N LYS A 170 -12.63 6.58 16.25
CA LYS A 170 -12.07 6.03 17.49
C LYS A 170 -13.16 5.45 18.40
N GLU A 171 -14.27 6.17 18.59
CA GLU A 171 -15.39 5.73 19.43
C GLU A 171 -16.04 4.46 18.87
N ASN A 172 -16.17 4.34 17.55
CA ASN A 172 -16.73 3.17 16.87
C ASN A 172 -15.70 2.06 16.60
N LYS A 173 -14.43 2.22 17.03
CA LYS A 173 -13.33 1.26 16.85
C LYS A 173 -13.15 0.88 15.35
N LYS A 174 -13.31 1.87 14.47
CA LYS A 174 -13.16 1.73 13.02
C LYS A 174 -11.81 2.26 12.57
N LEU A 175 -11.21 1.59 11.59
CA LEU A 175 -10.04 2.03 10.83
C LEU A 175 -10.44 2.23 9.38
N ASP A 176 -10.10 3.35 8.79
CA ASP A 176 -10.15 3.52 7.35
C ASP A 176 -8.90 2.92 6.66
N PHE A 177 -8.87 2.93 5.35
CA PHE A 177 -7.74 2.37 4.61
C PHE A 177 -6.43 3.15 4.85
N ASP A 178 -6.51 4.45 5.08
CA ASP A 178 -5.33 5.29 5.36
C ASP A 178 -4.75 4.97 6.73
N ASP A 179 -5.60 4.69 7.72
CA ASP A 179 -5.18 4.26 9.05
C ASP A 179 -4.37 2.98 9.05
N LEU A 180 -4.67 2.04 8.14
CA LEU A 180 -3.95 0.76 8.08
C LEU A 180 -2.45 0.97 7.92
N MET A 181 -2.05 1.97 7.13
CA MET A 181 -0.64 2.28 6.89
C MET A 181 -0.03 2.96 8.11
N VAL A 182 -0.68 4.00 8.63
CA VAL A 182 -0.21 4.74 9.81
C VAL A 182 -0.07 3.81 11.01
N GLN A 183 -1.08 2.96 11.26
CA GLN A 183 -1.06 2.01 12.37
C GLN A 183 -0.02 0.90 12.18
N CYS A 184 0.21 0.44 10.94
CA CYS A 184 1.25 -0.55 10.66
C CYS A 184 2.65 0.02 10.91
N LYS A 185 2.92 1.25 10.46
CA LYS A 185 4.17 1.97 10.75
C LYS A 185 4.36 2.11 12.26
N ARG A 186 3.35 2.59 12.96
CA ARG A 186 3.36 2.76 14.42
C ARG A 186 3.64 1.45 15.14
N LEU A 187 2.95 0.36 14.74
CA LEU A 187 3.18 -0.97 15.29
C LEU A 187 4.65 -1.39 15.18
N PHE A 188 5.27 -1.17 14.03
CA PHE A 188 6.67 -1.53 13.81
C PHE A 188 7.66 -0.71 14.63
N LEU A 189 7.34 0.56 14.88
CA LEU A 189 8.15 1.43 15.74
C LEU A 189 8.02 1.06 17.22
N GLU A 190 6.81 0.78 17.69
CA GLU A 190 6.51 0.49 19.09
C GLU A 190 6.83 -0.97 19.46
N ARG A 191 6.79 -1.89 18.49
CA ARG A 191 6.98 -3.33 18.71
C ARG A 191 7.99 -3.96 17.75
N PRO A 192 9.30 -3.72 17.99
CA PRO A 192 10.37 -4.23 17.14
C PRO A 192 10.37 -5.76 16.98
N GLU A 193 9.86 -6.51 17.96
CA GLU A 193 9.75 -7.96 17.87
C GLU A 193 8.75 -8.40 16.79
N VAL A 194 7.65 -7.64 16.61
CA VAL A 194 6.68 -7.87 15.53
C VAL A 194 7.34 -7.59 14.19
N LEU A 195 8.05 -6.47 14.06
CA LEU A 195 8.79 -6.13 12.84
C LEU A 195 9.78 -7.25 12.49
N ARG A 196 10.59 -7.70 13.43
CA ARG A 196 11.56 -8.80 13.19
C ARG A 196 10.90 -10.09 12.71
N ALA A 197 9.73 -10.45 13.25
CA ALA A 197 8.99 -11.62 12.79
C ALA A 197 8.57 -11.51 11.32
N TRP A 198 8.13 -10.33 10.89
CA TRP A 198 7.74 -10.08 9.50
C TRP A 198 8.94 -9.92 8.56
N GLN A 199 10.07 -9.37 9.01
CA GLN A 199 11.34 -9.35 8.29
C GLN A 199 11.83 -10.79 8.02
N HIS A 200 11.76 -11.67 9.02
CA HIS A 200 12.07 -13.08 8.84
C HIS A 200 11.16 -13.80 7.85
N LYS A 201 9.89 -13.39 7.82
CA LYS A 201 8.91 -13.94 6.89
C LYS A 201 9.14 -13.44 5.46
N PHE A 202 9.40 -12.16 5.28
CA PHE A 202 9.54 -11.55 3.96
C PHE A 202 10.98 -11.06 3.72
N GLN A 203 11.83 -11.99 3.26
CA GLN A 203 13.23 -11.69 2.98
C GLN A 203 13.46 -11.12 1.58
N TYR A 204 12.51 -11.30 0.67
CA TYR A 204 12.52 -10.76 -0.69
C TYR A 204 11.21 -10.03 -0.93
N ILE A 205 11.29 -8.74 -1.21
CA ILE A 205 10.13 -7.88 -1.44
C ILE A 205 10.22 -7.32 -2.85
N LEU A 206 9.20 -7.60 -3.67
CA LEU A 206 9.07 -7.12 -5.04
C LEU A 206 7.86 -6.18 -5.11
N ILE A 207 8.05 -5.00 -5.69
CA ILE A 207 7.01 -3.96 -5.78
C ILE A 207 6.83 -3.57 -7.23
N ASP A 208 5.58 -3.61 -7.69
CA ASP A 208 5.15 -3.07 -8.98
C ASP A 208 4.57 -1.66 -8.82
N GLU A 209 4.65 -0.87 -9.88
CA GLU A 209 4.15 0.51 -9.97
C GLU A 209 4.69 1.39 -8.81
N PHE A 210 6.00 1.32 -8.59
CA PHE A 210 6.65 1.99 -7.46
C PHE A 210 6.47 3.50 -7.45
N GLN A 211 6.25 4.13 -8.61
CA GLN A 211 6.00 5.57 -8.73
C GLN A 211 4.74 6.06 -7.99
N ASP A 212 3.79 5.15 -7.71
CA ASP A 212 2.49 5.48 -7.11
C ASP A 212 2.47 5.27 -5.57
N ILE A 213 3.57 4.83 -4.96
CA ILE A 213 3.58 4.56 -3.51
C ILE A 213 3.63 5.86 -2.70
N SER A 214 2.89 5.89 -1.60
CA SER A 214 2.94 7.02 -0.66
C SER A 214 4.20 6.97 0.22
N PRO A 215 4.62 8.12 0.81
CA PRO A 215 5.76 8.14 1.73
C PRO A 215 5.64 7.15 2.88
N VAL A 216 4.46 7.01 3.48
CA VAL A 216 4.25 6.05 4.59
C VAL A 216 4.36 4.60 4.14
N GLN A 217 3.89 4.26 2.94
CA GLN A 217 4.07 2.93 2.36
C GLN A 217 5.54 2.62 2.15
N TYR A 218 6.28 3.58 1.60
CA TYR A 218 7.72 3.44 1.39
C TYR A 218 8.49 3.20 2.69
N GLU A 219 8.18 3.96 3.73
CA GLU A 219 8.81 3.78 5.04
C GLU A 219 8.56 2.39 5.62
N ILE A 220 7.31 1.88 5.55
CA ILE A 220 6.99 0.53 6.03
C ILE A 220 7.76 -0.53 5.24
N VAL A 221 7.82 -0.38 3.91
CA VAL A 221 8.57 -1.29 3.04
C VAL A 221 10.05 -1.29 3.40
N ARG A 222 10.65 -0.10 3.61
CA ARG A 222 12.04 0.01 4.06
C ARG A 222 12.31 -0.66 5.40
N MET A 223 11.36 -0.55 6.34
CA MET A 223 11.46 -1.25 7.62
C MET A 223 11.42 -2.76 7.42
N LEU A 224 10.48 -3.26 6.60
CA LEU A 224 10.34 -4.69 6.31
C LEU A 224 11.54 -5.28 5.56
N ALA A 225 12.12 -4.53 4.63
CA ALA A 225 13.23 -5.04 3.80
C ALA A 225 14.54 -5.25 4.58
N ARG A 226 14.72 -4.62 5.74
CA ARG A 226 15.90 -4.79 6.58
C ARG A 226 15.88 -6.15 7.32
N PRO A 227 17.05 -6.70 7.68
CA PRO A 227 18.41 -6.20 7.38
C PRO A 227 18.90 -6.54 5.97
N GLU A 228 18.36 -7.55 5.28
CA GLU A 228 18.87 -8.09 4.02
C GLU A 228 18.77 -7.10 2.86
N ASN A 229 17.79 -6.21 2.91
CA ASN A 229 17.52 -5.19 1.90
C ASN A 229 17.35 -5.75 0.47
N ASN A 230 16.77 -6.96 0.34
CA ASN A 230 16.41 -7.54 -0.96
C ASN A 230 15.09 -6.93 -1.48
N LEU A 231 15.16 -5.64 -1.78
CA LEU A 231 14.05 -4.84 -2.28
C LEU A 231 14.19 -4.65 -3.79
N PHE A 232 13.26 -5.20 -4.53
CA PHE A 232 13.18 -5.09 -5.98
C PHE A 232 11.97 -4.24 -6.37
N ILE A 233 12.21 -3.08 -6.93
CA ILE A 233 11.16 -2.14 -7.30
C ILE A 233 11.12 -1.94 -8.80
N VAL A 234 9.91 -1.91 -9.36
CA VAL A 234 9.67 -1.64 -10.77
C VAL A 234 8.72 -0.46 -10.86
N GLY A 235 9.07 0.51 -11.67
CA GLY A 235 8.29 1.73 -11.84
C GLY A 235 8.54 2.40 -13.18
N ASP A 236 7.76 3.43 -13.42
CA ASP A 236 7.77 4.23 -14.62
C ASP A 236 7.68 5.72 -14.23
N ASP A 237 8.78 6.44 -14.42
CA ASP A 237 8.84 7.86 -14.04
C ASP A 237 7.88 8.72 -14.88
N ASP A 238 7.60 8.32 -16.12
CA ASP A 238 6.72 9.05 -17.03
C ASP A 238 5.24 8.86 -16.72
N GLN A 239 4.88 7.83 -15.90
CA GLN A 239 3.50 7.50 -15.54
C GLN A 239 3.10 7.94 -14.12
N SER A 240 3.85 8.81 -13.47
CA SER A 240 3.51 9.34 -12.14
C SER A 240 2.29 10.28 -12.21
N ILE A 241 1.15 9.74 -12.66
CA ILE A 241 -0.12 10.48 -12.81
C ILE A 241 -0.88 10.64 -11.49
N TYR A 242 -0.50 9.89 -10.46
CA TYR A 242 -1.12 9.91 -9.12
C TYR A 242 -0.31 10.69 -8.08
N ARG A 243 0.54 11.65 -8.52
CA ARG A 243 1.35 12.50 -7.62
C ARG A 243 0.53 13.26 -6.54
N PHE A 244 -0.79 13.26 -6.66
CA PHE A 244 -1.73 13.95 -5.76
C PHE A 244 -2.51 13.01 -4.82
N ARG A 245 -2.10 11.75 -4.72
CA ARG A 245 -2.63 10.82 -3.71
C ARG A 245 -1.75 10.73 -2.48
#